data_b872eb4b99d23ba3b6698d273194bebd
#
_entry.id   b872eb4b99d23ba3b6698d273194bebd
#
_cell.length_a   1.000
_cell.length_b   1.000
_cell.length_c   1.000
_cell.angle_alpha   90.00
_cell.angle_beta   90.00
_cell.angle_gamma   90.00
#
_symmetry.space_group_name_H-M   'P 1'
#
loop_
_entity.id
_entity.type
_entity.pdbx_description
1 polymer ?
#
loop_
_entity_poly.entity_id
_entity_poly.type
_entity_poly.pdbx_seq_one_letter_code
_entity_poly.pdbx_strand_id
1 'polypeptide(L)'
;GKPATFKVTVKAIKAKELPELDDEFASEVSDFETLDEYKADLKAKALERKEKEAKTAKQNALVDKAVENASMEIADAMITSQARNMANDFAQRLQMQGLNLEQYFQFTGMTADKMMDELRPQAEKRIKTRLVLEAIAKAENIEITDEKLDEEIAKMAEAYQMEADKLKSFMGDKEK
;
A
#
# COMPACT_ATOMS: atom_id res chain seq x y z
N GLY A 1 -14.55 -37.84 -28.38
CA GLY A 1 -13.09 -37.81 -28.42
C GLY A 1 -12.54 -39.14 -28.84
N LYS A 2 -11.45 -39.18 -29.59
CA LYS A 2 -10.75 -40.40 -29.94
C LYS A 2 -9.69 -40.73 -28.87
N PRO A 3 -9.52 -41.98 -28.44
CA PRO A 3 -8.46 -42.36 -27.50
C PRO A 3 -7.09 -42.12 -28.12
N ALA A 4 -6.18 -41.52 -27.36
CA ALA A 4 -4.78 -41.37 -27.76
C ALA A 4 -3.88 -42.03 -26.70
N THR A 5 -2.88 -42.79 -27.20
CA THR A 5 -1.91 -43.48 -26.34
C THR A 5 -0.56 -42.79 -26.45
N PHE A 6 -0.01 -42.40 -25.30
CA PHE A 6 1.33 -41.79 -25.22
C PHE A 6 2.31 -42.79 -24.56
N LYS A 7 3.45 -43.04 -25.21
CA LYS A 7 4.55 -43.80 -24.61
C LYS A 7 5.50 -42.80 -23.97
N VAL A 8 5.49 -42.74 -22.64
CA VAL A 8 6.32 -41.81 -21.86
C VAL A 8 7.49 -42.59 -21.23
N THR A 9 8.68 -42.02 -21.37
CA THR A 9 9.89 -42.54 -20.70
C THR A 9 10.40 -41.46 -19.76
N VAL A 10 10.42 -41.75 -18.46
CA VAL A 10 11.01 -40.88 -17.45
C VAL A 10 12.53 -40.90 -17.58
N LYS A 11 13.14 -39.76 -17.97
CA LYS A 11 14.60 -39.70 -18.19
C LYS A 11 15.36 -39.32 -16.91
N ALA A 12 14.75 -38.55 -16.02
CA ALA A 12 15.36 -38.18 -14.75
C ALA A 12 14.26 -37.77 -13.75
N ILE A 13 14.51 -38.05 -12.50
CA ILE A 13 13.73 -37.59 -11.36
C ILE A 13 14.66 -36.66 -10.57
N LYS A 14 14.25 -35.38 -10.43
CA LYS A 14 14.96 -34.38 -9.60
C LYS A 14 14.20 -34.18 -8.32
N ALA A 15 14.85 -34.41 -7.19
CA ALA A 15 14.34 -34.06 -5.88
C ALA A 15 14.93 -32.69 -5.45
N LYS A 16 14.15 -31.89 -4.73
CA LYS A 16 14.65 -30.65 -4.13
C LYS A 16 15.30 -31.00 -2.80
N GLU A 17 16.61 -30.84 -2.73
CA GLU A 17 17.36 -30.92 -1.48
C GLU A 17 17.52 -29.51 -0.93
N LEU A 18 17.26 -29.36 0.36
CA LEU A 18 17.45 -28.09 1.07
C LEU A 18 18.77 -28.16 1.82
N PRO A 19 19.56 -27.08 1.85
CA PRO A 19 20.79 -27.04 2.65
C PRO A 19 20.45 -27.17 4.15
N GLU A 20 21.43 -27.60 4.93
CA GLU A 20 21.34 -27.59 6.38
C GLU A 20 21.27 -26.13 6.87
N LEU A 21 20.52 -25.91 7.97
CA LEU A 21 20.40 -24.58 8.57
C LEU A 21 21.52 -24.40 9.59
N ASP A 22 22.69 -23.99 9.10
CA ASP A 22 23.91 -23.76 9.85
C ASP A 22 24.51 -22.38 9.56
N ASP A 23 25.70 -22.12 10.06
CA ASP A 23 26.38 -20.84 9.86
C ASP A 23 26.83 -20.63 8.42
N GLU A 24 27.15 -21.71 7.68
CA GLU A 24 27.48 -21.64 6.26
C GLU A 24 26.27 -21.16 5.44
N PHE A 25 25.10 -21.73 5.72
CA PHE A 25 23.84 -21.26 5.13
C PHE A 25 23.57 -19.78 5.44
N ALA A 26 23.80 -19.34 6.68
CA ALA A 26 23.58 -17.93 7.07
C ALA A 26 24.47 -16.97 6.29
N SER A 27 25.74 -17.31 6.10
CA SER A 27 26.70 -16.51 5.34
C SER A 27 26.44 -16.50 3.83
N GLU A 28 25.83 -17.56 3.27
CA GLU A 28 25.48 -17.61 1.85
C GLU A 28 24.23 -16.77 1.50
N VAL A 29 23.25 -16.67 2.43
CA VAL A 29 21.96 -16.02 2.14
C VAL A 29 21.80 -14.65 2.80
N SER A 30 22.77 -14.21 3.60
CA SER A 30 22.72 -12.96 4.34
C SER A 30 24.11 -12.38 4.58
N ASP A 31 24.17 -11.18 5.17
CA ASP A 31 25.42 -10.50 5.57
C ASP A 31 25.90 -10.94 6.98
N PHE A 32 25.31 -11.98 7.58
CA PHE A 32 25.65 -12.47 8.92
C PHE A 32 26.56 -13.69 8.85
N GLU A 33 27.50 -13.79 9.80
CA GLU A 33 28.44 -14.91 9.86
C GLU A 33 27.86 -16.13 10.59
N THR A 34 26.85 -15.93 11.44
CA THR A 34 26.21 -17.00 12.20
C THR A 34 24.71 -17.10 11.99
N LEU A 35 24.19 -18.32 12.09
CA LEU A 35 22.76 -18.56 11.99
C LEU A 35 21.97 -17.87 13.13
N ASP A 36 22.56 -17.75 14.30
CA ASP A 36 21.87 -17.09 15.43
C ASP A 36 21.76 -15.58 15.24
N GLU A 37 22.77 -14.92 14.67
CA GLU A 37 22.68 -13.51 14.28
C GLU A 37 21.64 -13.29 13.19
N TYR A 38 21.62 -14.14 12.17
CA TYR A 38 20.61 -14.08 11.12
C TYR A 38 19.20 -14.26 11.66
N LYS A 39 18.98 -15.23 12.57
CA LYS A 39 17.69 -15.43 13.24
C LYS A 39 17.30 -14.24 14.11
N ALA A 40 18.26 -13.63 14.82
CA ALA A 40 18.02 -12.46 15.65
C ALA A 40 17.57 -11.26 14.78
N ASP A 41 18.23 -11.01 13.66
CA ASP A 41 17.86 -9.96 12.70
C ASP A 41 16.47 -10.21 12.11
N LEU A 42 16.19 -11.43 11.63
CA LEU A 42 14.89 -11.80 11.11
C LEU A 42 13.77 -11.59 12.15
N LYS A 43 14.05 -11.95 13.41
CA LYS A 43 13.11 -11.75 14.52
C LYS A 43 12.88 -10.26 14.78
N ALA A 44 13.94 -9.45 14.80
CA ALA A 44 13.85 -8.00 15.00
C ALA A 44 13.03 -7.34 13.87
N LYS A 45 13.34 -7.64 12.62
CA LYS A 45 12.61 -7.14 11.45
C LYS A 45 11.14 -7.58 11.43
N ALA A 46 10.87 -8.83 11.83
CA ALA A 46 9.50 -9.33 11.93
C ALA A 46 8.72 -8.64 13.05
N LEU A 47 9.37 -8.35 14.18
CA LEU A 47 8.76 -7.63 15.30
C LEU A 47 8.44 -6.19 14.91
N GLU A 48 9.40 -5.46 14.36
CA GLU A 48 9.23 -4.09 13.87
C GLU A 48 8.06 -3.99 12.87
N ARG A 49 8.02 -4.91 11.90
CA ARG A 49 6.91 -4.97 10.94
C ARG A 49 5.57 -5.17 11.63
N LYS A 50 5.47 -6.12 12.58
CA LYS A 50 4.23 -6.39 13.31
C LYS A 50 3.81 -5.23 14.19
N GLU A 51 4.74 -4.54 14.81
CA GLU A 51 4.45 -3.35 15.61
C GLU A 51 3.91 -2.20 14.73
N LYS A 52 4.52 -1.99 13.56
CA LYS A 52 4.04 -1.01 12.58
C LYS A 52 2.65 -1.36 12.05
N GLU A 53 2.42 -2.64 11.72
CA GLU A 53 1.10 -3.13 11.28
C GLU A 53 0.04 -2.95 12.38
N ALA A 54 0.36 -3.31 13.63
CA ALA A 54 -0.54 -3.16 14.77
C ALA A 54 -0.85 -1.68 15.06
N LYS A 55 0.15 -0.80 14.97
CA LYS A 55 -0.03 0.65 15.13
C LYS A 55 -0.96 1.20 14.04
N THR A 56 -0.73 0.83 12.79
CA THR A 56 -1.57 1.24 11.66
C THR A 56 -3.00 0.72 11.79
N ALA A 57 -3.17 -0.55 12.17
CA ALA A 57 -4.48 -1.14 12.41
C ALA A 57 -5.25 -0.42 13.53
N LYS A 58 -4.57 -0.08 14.64
CA LYS A 58 -5.14 0.70 15.74
C LYS A 58 -5.57 2.10 15.29
N GLN A 59 -4.73 2.79 14.51
CA GLN A 59 -5.04 4.11 13.98
C GLN A 59 -6.27 4.07 13.07
N ASN A 60 -6.31 3.10 12.14
CA ASN A 60 -7.45 2.92 11.23
C ASN A 60 -8.74 2.61 12.00
N ALA A 61 -8.69 1.74 13.02
CA ALA A 61 -9.84 1.44 13.85
C ALA A 61 -10.37 2.65 14.61
N LEU A 62 -9.48 3.54 15.09
CA LEU A 62 -9.89 4.80 15.74
C LEU A 62 -10.56 5.75 14.76
N VAL A 63 -10.02 5.89 13.56
CA VAL A 63 -10.61 6.71 12.50
C VAL A 63 -11.96 6.15 12.08
N ASP A 64 -12.08 4.83 11.87
CA ASP A 64 -13.35 4.19 11.53
C ASP A 64 -14.40 4.44 12.61
N LYS A 65 -14.05 4.35 13.89
CA LYS A 65 -14.95 4.68 15.02
C LYS A 65 -15.38 6.14 15.04
N ALA A 66 -14.47 7.07 14.73
CA ALA A 66 -14.81 8.49 14.64
C ALA A 66 -15.80 8.76 13.47
N VAL A 67 -15.58 8.10 12.33
CA VAL A 67 -16.48 8.20 11.17
C VAL A 67 -17.85 7.56 11.45
N GLU A 68 -17.91 6.41 12.13
CA GLU A 68 -19.17 5.76 12.53
C GLU A 68 -20.02 6.66 13.45
N ASN A 69 -19.37 7.42 14.33
CA ASN A 69 -20.06 8.31 15.28
C ASN A 69 -20.44 9.66 14.65
N ALA A 70 -19.95 9.97 13.47
CA ALA A 70 -20.25 11.23 12.78
C ALA A 70 -21.52 11.12 11.94
N SER A 71 -22.33 12.20 11.94
CA SER A 71 -23.50 12.32 11.07
C SER A 71 -23.24 13.42 10.04
N MET A 72 -23.39 13.08 8.75
CA MET A 72 -23.20 14.03 7.65
C MET A 72 -23.95 13.57 6.40
N GLU A 73 -24.35 14.52 5.59
CA GLU A 73 -24.88 14.29 4.24
C GLU A 73 -23.80 14.62 3.21
N ILE A 74 -23.58 13.70 2.28
CA ILE A 74 -22.61 13.88 1.19
C ILE A 74 -23.38 13.91 -0.13
N ALA A 75 -23.19 15.00 -0.87
CA ALA A 75 -23.81 15.13 -2.18
C ALA A 75 -23.29 14.04 -3.15
N ASP A 76 -24.20 13.45 -3.91
CA ASP A 76 -23.87 12.39 -4.90
C ASP A 76 -22.82 12.84 -5.92
N ALA A 77 -22.83 14.11 -6.30
CA ALA A 77 -21.82 14.69 -7.19
C ALA A 77 -20.40 14.60 -6.60
N MET A 78 -20.25 14.74 -5.26
CA MET A 78 -18.95 14.60 -4.59
C MET A 78 -18.47 13.13 -4.64
N ILE A 79 -19.37 12.18 -4.39
CA ILE A 79 -19.07 10.75 -4.44
C ILE A 79 -18.65 10.36 -5.85
N THR A 80 -19.41 10.81 -6.86
CA THR A 80 -19.10 10.53 -8.27
C THR A 80 -17.75 11.13 -8.69
N SER A 81 -17.46 12.37 -8.28
CA SER A 81 -16.17 13.00 -8.56
C SER A 81 -15.01 12.25 -7.90
N GLN A 82 -15.16 11.86 -6.64
CA GLN A 82 -14.15 11.10 -5.91
C GLN A 82 -13.93 9.71 -6.52
N ALA A 83 -15.00 9.01 -6.91
CA ALA A 83 -14.90 7.72 -7.60
C ALA A 83 -14.16 7.84 -8.94
N ARG A 84 -14.40 8.90 -9.71
CA ARG A 84 -13.63 9.20 -10.94
C ARG A 84 -12.14 9.40 -10.66
N ASN A 85 -11.80 10.18 -9.63
CA ASN A 85 -10.41 10.38 -9.26
C ASN A 85 -9.74 9.04 -8.90
N MET A 86 -10.43 8.20 -8.13
CA MET A 86 -9.93 6.87 -7.80
C MET A 86 -9.75 5.96 -9.02
N ALA A 87 -10.66 6.04 -10.00
CA ALA A 87 -10.53 5.33 -11.26
C ALA A 87 -9.33 5.81 -12.09
N ASN A 88 -9.09 7.13 -12.12
CA ASN A 88 -7.93 7.72 -12.79
C ASN A 88 -6.61 7.30 -12.10
N ASP A 89 -6.56 7.32 -10.77
CA ASP A 89 -5.39 6.86 -10.00
C ASP A 89 -5.11 5.37 -10.30
N PHE A 90 -6.16 4.57 -10.41
CA PHE A 90 -6.03 3.15 -10.79
C PHE A 90 -5.50 2.98 -12.20
N ALA A 91 -6.01 3.76 -13.16
CA ALA A 91 -5.52 3.75 -14.55
C ALA A 91 -4.04 4.11 -14.64
N GLN A 92 -3.60 5.13 -13.90
CA GLN A 92 -2.18 5.52 -13.85
C GLN A 92 -1.29 4.39 -13.30
N ARG A 93 -1.73 3.71 -12.24
CA ARG A 93 -0.99 2.56 -11.70
C ARG A 93 -0.91 1.40 -12.68
N LEU A 94 -1.96 1.12 -13.43
CA LEU A 94 -1.94 0.12 -14.49
C LEU A 94 -0.94 0.50 -15.59
N GLN A 95 -0.91 1.77 -15.99
CA GLN A 95 0.05 2.25 -16.99
C GLN A 95 1.50 2.08 -16.54
N MET A 96 1.82 2.32 -15.27
CA MET A 96 3.15 2.06 -14.73
C MET A 96 3.53 0.57 -14.76
N GLN A 97 2.54 -0.33 -14.77
CA GLN A 97 2.74 -1.77 -14.93
C GLN A 97 2.69 -2.25 -16.40
N GLY A 98 2.59 -1.31 -17.35
CA GLY A 98 2.52 -1.62 -18.79
C GLY A 98 1.15 -2.08 -19.28
N LEU A 99 0.09 -1.88 -18.47
CA LEU A 99 -1.30 -2.22 -18.80
C LEU A 99 -2.14 -0.97 -18.97
N ASN A 100 -3.24 -1.08 -19.70
CA ASN A 100 -4.27 -0.03 -19.76
C ASN A 100 -5.62 -0.55 -19.26
N LEU A 101 -6.57 0.36 -19.02
CA LEU A 101 -7.90 -0.01 -18.53
C LEU A 101 -8.67 -0.94 -19.47
N GLU A 102 -8.51 -0.78 -20.78
CA GLU A 102 -9.18 -1.61 -21.77
C GLU A 102 -8.69 -3.06 -21.68
N GLN A 103 -7.38 -3.27 -21.62
CA GLN A 103 -6.80 -4.60 -21.42
C GLN A 103 -7.23 -5.19 -20.07
N TYR A 104 -7.23 -4.40 -19.00
CA TYR A 104 -7.72 -4.84 -17.70
C TYR A 104 -9.17 -5.30 -17.76
N PHE A 105 -10.06 -4.56 -18.42
CA PHE A 105 -11.47 -4.95 -18.57
C PHE A 105 -11.62 -6.20 -19.42
N GLN A 106 -10.81 -6.37 -20.46
CA GLN A 106 -10.82 -7.59 -21.27
C GLN A 106 -10.41 -8.83 -20.46
N PHE A 107 -9.37 -8.71 -19.62
CA PHE A 107 -8.88 -9.83 -18.80
C PHE A 107 -9.82 -10.19 -17.65
N THR A 108 -10.44 -9.20 -17.02
CA THR A 108 -11.27 -9.41 -15.82
C THR A 108 -12.76 -9.58 -16.12
N GLY A 109 -13.20 -9.24 -17.32
CA GLY A 109 -14.63 -9.17 -17.65
C GLY A 109 -15.37 -8.01 -16.96
N MET A 110 -14.64 -7.08 -16.36
CA MET A 110 -15.19 -5.88 -15.71
C MET A 110 -15.60 -4.86 -16.77
N THR A 111 -16.56 -4.01 -16.44
CA THR A 111 -16.93 -2.84 -17.25
C THR A 111 -16.63 -1.55 -16.49
N ALA A 112 -16.55 -0.43 -17.21
CA ALA A 112 -16.35 0.88 -16.61
C ALA A 112 -17.45 1.22 -15.59
N ASP A 113 -18.70 0.90 -15.89
CA ASP A 113 -19.84 1.15 -15.00
C ASP A 113 -19.73 0.33 -13.72
N LYS A 114 -19.45 -0.98 -13.82
CA LYS A 114 -19.23 -1.83 -12.64
C LYS A 114 -18.07 -1.34 -11.79
N MET A 115 -16.98 -0.93 -12.41
CA MET A 115 -15.84 -0.35 -11.69
C MET A 115 -16.26 0.92 -10.93
N MET A 116 -17.03 1.80 -11.55
CA MET A 116 -17.53 3.01 -10.89
C MET A 116 -18.45 2.65 -9.72
N ASP A 117 -19.35 1.68 -9.88
CA ASP A 117 -20.25 1.23 -8.82
C ASP A 117 -19.48 0.64 -7.62
N GLU A 118 -18.44 -0.14 -7.87
CA GLU A 118 -17.57 -0.70 -6.82
C GLU A 118 -16.73 0.36 -6.11
N LEU A 119 -16.37 1.44 -6.80
CA LEU A 119 -15.60 2.54 -6.22
C LEU A 119 -16.46 3.50 -5.38
N ARG A 120 -17.77 3.61 -5.63
CA ARG A 120 -18.66 4.54 -4.93
C ARG A 120 -18.64 4.38 -3.40
N PRO A 121 -18.80 3.18 -2.81
CA PRO A 121 -18.73 3.03 -1.35
C PRO A 121 -17.38 3.43 -0.76
N GLN A 122 -16.30 3.13 -1.47
CA GLN A 122 -14.96 3.52 -1.06
C GLN A 122 -14.74 5.03 -1.16
N ALA A 123 -15.26 5.66 -2.21
CA ALA A 123 -15.23 7.10 -2.41
C ALA A 123 -16.00 7.82 -1.30
N GLU A 124 -17.19 7.34 -0.95
CA GLU A 124 -17.99 7.88 0.15
C GLU A 124 -17.24 7.77 1.48
N LYS A 125 -16.69 6.58 1.79
CA LYS A 125 -15.90 6.38 3.01
C LYS A 125 -14.69 7.34 3.05
N ARG A 126 -14.00 7.53 1.94
CA ARG A 126 -12.84 8.44 1.85
C ARG A 126 -13.22 9.88 2.09
N ILE A 127 -14.35 10.34 1.55
CA ILE A 127 -14.88 11.68 1.81
C ILE A 127 -15.25 11.85 3.29
N LYS A 128 -16.02 10.89 3.86
CA LYS A 128 -16.40 10.91 5.29
C LYS A 128 -15.18 10.99 6.18
N THR A 129 -14.20 10.14 5.96
CA THR A 129 -12.95 10.13 6.74
C THR A 129 -12.26 11.48 6.70
N ARG A 130 -12.12 12.08 5.51
CA ARG A 130 -11.48 13.39 5.37
C ARG A 130 -12.25 14.47 6.13
N LEU A 131 -13.55 14.56 5.93
CA LEU A 131 -14.37 15.58 6.58
C LEU A 131 -14.38 15.46 8.11
N VAL A 132 -14.42 14.23 8.64
CA VAL A 132 -14.35 13.97 10.08
C VAL A 132 -13.00 14.39 10.64
N LEU A 133 -11.90 14.02 9.98
CA LEU A 133 -10.56 14.39 10.43
C LEU A 133 -10.33 15.91 10.35
N GLU A 134 -10.79 16.57 9.28
CA GLU A 134 -10.75 18.02 9.16
C GLU A 134 -11.55 18.72 10.27
N ALA A 135 -12.74 18.21 10.60
CA ALA A 135 -13.56 18.74 11.67
C ALA A 135 -12.91 18.56 13.05
N ILE A 136 -12.32 17.40 13.32
CA ILE A 136 -11.58 17.10 14.56
C ILE A 136 -10.36 18.03 14.67
N ALA A 137 -9.55 18.12 13.62
CA ALA A 137 -8.36 18.97 13.61
C ALA A 137 -8.71 20.43 13.91
N LYS A 138 -9.82 20.91 13.35
CA LYS A 138 -10.32 22.28 13.58
C LYS A 138 -10.88 22.48 14.99
N ALA A 139 -11.62 21.48 15.52
CA ALA A 139 -12.20 21.58 16.86
C ALA A 139 -11.14 21.50 17.97
N GLU A 140 -10.11 20.68 17.76
CA GLU A 140 -8.99 20.50 18.69
C GLU A 140 -7.86 21.52 18.49
N ASN A 141 -8.00 22.46 17.54
CA ASN A 141 -6.97 23.43 17.14
C ASN A 141 -5.61 22.78 16.90
N ILE A 142 -5.60 21.66 16.13
CA ILE A 142 -4.38 20.95 15.79
C ILE A 142 -3.63 21.76 14.74
N GLU A 143 -2.54 22.38 15.15
CA GLU A 143 -1.65 23.12 14.26
C GLU A 143 -0.41 22.27 13.96
N ILE A 144 0.02 22.31 12.71
CA ILE A 144 1.26 21.69 12.27
C ILE A 144 2.35 22.75 12.35
N THR A 145 3.32 22.57 13.25
CA THR A 145 4.48 23.45 13.32
C THR A 145 5.44 23.19 12.16
N ASP A 146 6.22 24.19 11.78
CA ASP A 146 7.21 24.09 10.71
C ASP A 146 8.23 22.98 10.99
N GLU A 147 8.62 22.80 12.25
CA GLU A 147 9.53 21.74 12.68
C GLU A 147 8.97 20.34 12.37
N LYS A 148 7.69 20.09 12.69
CA LYS A 148 7.05 18.81 12.36
C LYS A 148 6.93 18.57 10.85
N LEU A 149 6.67 19.63 10.09
CA LEU A 149 6.63 19.56 8.64
C LEU A 149 8.01 19.19 8.09
N ASP A 150 9.05 19.83 8.60
CA ASP A 150 10.43 19.58 8.19
C ASP A 150 10.88 18.16 8.56
N GLU A 151 10.50 17.65 9.73
CA GLU A 151 10.74 16.25 10.14
C GLU A 151 10.08 15.24 9.17
N GLU A 152 8.83 15.48 8.78
CA GLU A 152 8.14 14.57 7.85
C GLU A 152 8.73 14.66 6.43
N ILE A 153 9.10 15.86 5.97
CA ILE A 153 9.80 16.03 4.70
C ILE A 153 11.16 15.31 4.72
N ALA A 154 11.91 15.39 5.82
CA ALA A 154 13.17 14.68 5.95
C ALA A 154 13.00 13.15 5.89
N LYS A 155 11.99 12.59 6.58
CA LYS A 155 11.65 11.17 6.51
C LYS A 155 11.26 10.74 5.09
N MET A 156 10.47 11.56 4.41
CA MET A 156 10.10 11.29 3.02
C MET A 156 11.30 11.36 2.08
N ALA A 157 12.16 12.35 2.26
CA ALA A 157 13.39 12.51 1.47
C ALA A 157 14.33 11.30 1.63
N GLU A 158 14.49 10.81 2.86
CA GLU A 158 15.24 9.59 3.16
C GLU A 158 14.63 8.36 2.44
N ALA A 159 13.30 8.19 2.53
CA ALA A 159 12.59 7.09 1.87
C ALA A 159 12.73 7.11 0.34
N TYR A 160 12.79 8.30 -0.26
CA TYR A 160 12.98 8.49 -1.71
C TYR A 160 14.45 8.64 -2.12
N GLN A 161 15.39 8.55 -1.18
CA GLN A 161 16.83 8.78 -1.41
C GLN A 161 17.11 10.13 -2.10
N MET A 162 16.41 11.17 -1.69
CA MET A 162 16.49 12.53 -2.21
C MET A 162 16.91 13.51 -1.11
N GLU A 163 17.45 14.66 -1.51
CA GLU A 163 17.70 15.76 -0.59
C GLU A 163 16.39 16.44 -0.17
N ALA A 164 16.24 16.75 1.13
CA ALA A 164 15.03 17.35 1.68
C ALA A 164 14.65 18.68 0.98
N ASP A 165 15.63 19.49 0.64
CA ASP A 165 15.42 20.77 -0.06
C ASP A 165 14.87 20.60 -1.47
N LYS A 166 15.30 19.54 -2.18
CA LYS A 166 14.73 19.18 -3.48
C LYS A 166 13.28 18.74 -3.34
N LEU A 167 12.98 17.89 -2.35
CA LEU A 167 11.62 17.45 -2.10
C LEU A 167 10.72 18.65 -1.74
N LYS A 168 11.17 19.58 -0.89
CA LYS A 168 10.46 20.83 -0.58
C LYS A 168 10.14 21.63 -1.84
N SER A 169 11.10 21.77 -2.75
CA SER A 169 10.89 22.52 -4.00
C SER A 169 9.85 21.87 -4.91
N PHE A 170 9.75 20.54 -4.91
CA PHE A 170 8.74 19.80 -5.66
C PHE A 170 7.33 19.90 -5.06
N MET A 171 7.24 19.96 -3.72
CA MET A 171 5.95 20.04 -3.02
C MET A 171 5.34 21.44 -3.07
N GLY A 172 6.10 22.47 -3.45
CA GLY A 172 5.65 23.85 -3.57
C GLY A 172 5.55 24.57 -2.22
N ASP A 173 5.35 25.89 -2.29
CA ASP A 173 5.15 26.71 -1.11
C ASP A 173 3.84 26.37 -0.39
N LYS A 174 3.81 26.51 0.92
CA LYS A 174 2.65 26.27 1.82
C LYS A 174 1.35 26.98 1.40
N GLU A 175 1.41 27.94 0.52
CA GLU A 175 0.29 28.76 0.07
C GLU A 175 -0.38 28.27 -1.22
N LYS A 176 -0.01 27.10 -1.72
CA LYS A 176 -0.67 26.42 -2.84
C LYS A 176 -1.11 25.03 -2.45
#